data_aecc6fd7e9a2cab25865fa7af33ee706
#
_entry.id   aecc6fd7e9a2cab25865fa7af33ee706
#
_cell.length_a   1.000
_cell.length_b   1.000
_cell.length_c   1.000
_cell.angle_alpha   90.00
_cell.angle_beta   90.00
_cell.angle_gamma   90.00
#
_symmetry.space_group_name_H-M   'P 1'
#
loop_
_entity.id
_entity.type
_entity.pdbx_description
1 polymer ?
#
loop_
_entity_poly.entity_id
_entity_poly.type
_entity_poly.pdbx_seq_one_letter_code
_entity_poly.pdbx_strand_id
1 'polypeptide(L)'
;MAFAHPLIGEAHADISSSAAEVYCAANATFDILALSYIVEEMGMDFKLPAILRMDNAAAEVFTNNTANKTRLKHIDCRQEWVKMLRNKSLVKPLHVPSEDNLADIFTKILDKPTFINLRDRLLHQKKQVAAA
;
A
#
# COMPACT_ATOMS: atom_id res chain seq x y z
N MET A 1 -20.21 43.99 -10.09
CA MET A 1 -19.22 43.44 -9.16
C MET A 1 -19.18 41.95 -9.37
N ALA A 2 -18.22 41.45 -10.09
CA ALA A 2 -18.06 40.01 -10.33
C ALA A 2 -17.12 39.47 -9.24
N PHE A 3 -17.66 38.62 -8.36
CA PHE A 3 -16.83 37.84 -7.44
C PHE A 3 -16.18 36.73 -8.25
N ALA A 4 -14.91 36.90 -8.56
CA ALA A 4 -14.10 35.81 -9.07
C ALA A 4 -13.92 34.79 -7.93
N HIS A 5 -14.59 33.65 -8.03
CA HIS A 5 -14.25 32.48 -7.24
C HIS A 5 -12.82 32.06 -7.65
N PRO A 6 -11.88 31.91 -6.71
CA PRO A 6 -10.62 31.25 -7.03
C PRO A 6 -10.95 29.81 -7.43
N LEU A 7 -10.55 29.48 -8.64
CA LEU A 7 -10.65 28.13 -9.19
C LEU A 7 -9.95 27.17 -8.22
N ILE A 8 -10.73 26.25 -7.66
CA ILE A 8 -10.26 25.08 -6.91
C ILE A 8 -9.63 24.12 -7.96
N GLY A 9 -8.50 24.50 -8.50
CA GLY A 9 -7.90 23.76 -9.61
C GLY A 9 -6.42 23.47 -9.49
N GLU A 10 -5.70 24.11 -8.57
CA GLU A 10 -4.23 23.99 -8.56
C GLU A 10 -3.62 23.42 -7.26
N ALA A 11 -4.41 23.08 -6.27
CA ALA A 11 -3.89 22.52 -5.00
C ALA A 11 -3.78 20.99 -5.00
N HIS A 12 -4.16 20.28 -6.06
CA HIS A 12 -4.15 18.82 -6.12
C HIS A 12 -3.02 18.21 -6.97
N ALA A 13 -2.15 19.03 -7.58
CA ALA A 13 -1.14 18.50 -8.50
C ALA A 13 0.19 18.07 -7.84
N ASP A 14 0.39 18.31 -6.56
CA ASP A 14 1.64 18.01 -5.85
C ASP A 14 1.50 17.10 -4.63
N ILE A 15 0.56 16.17 -4.65
CA ILE A 15 0.72 15.00 -3.80
C ILE A 15 1.81 14.17 -4.47
N SER A 16 3.03 14.21 -3.94
CA SER A 16 4.14 13.41 -4.44
C SER A 16 3.67 11.94 -4.55
N SER A 17 4.14 11.20 -5.54
CA SER A 17 3.81 9.77 -5.69
C SER A 17 4.01 9.01 -4.38
N SER A 18 5.02 9.38 -3.61
CA SER A 18 5.30 8.86 -2.27
C SER A 18 4.15 9.10 -1.28
N ALA A 19 3.49 10.26 -1.30
CA ALA A 19 2.35 10.53 -0.42
C ALA A 19 1.13 9.70 -0.79
N ALA A 20 0.86 9.51 -2.07
CA ALA A 20 -0.21 8.63 -2.55
C ALA A 20 0.04 7.18 -2.15
N GLU A 21 1.25 6.71 -2.24
CA GLU A 21 1.64 5.36 -1.83
C GLU A 21 1.50 5.14 -0.32
N VAL A 22 1.90 6.10 0.51
CA VAL A 22 1.66 6.08 1.96
C VAL A 22 0.17 6.00 2.27
N TYR A 23 -0.65 6.75 1.53
CA TYR A 23 -2.10 6.71 1.69
C TYR A 23 -2.68 5.34 1.33
N CYS A 24 -2.28 4.77 0.20
CA CYS A 24 -2.69 3.44 -0.22
C CYS A 24 -2.25 2.36 0.76
N ALA A 25 -1.00 2.44 1.26
CA ALA A 25 -0.48 1.50 2.24
C ALA A 25 -1.27 1.55 3.56
N ALA A 26 -1.62 2.74 4.05
CA ALA A 26 -2.44 2.88 5.24
C ALA A 26 -3.84 2.29 5.05
N ASN A 27 -4.49 2.55 3.92
CA ASN A 27 -5.79 1.95 3.62
C ASN A 27 -5.71 0.42 3.54
N ALA A 28 -4.70 -0.12 2.86
CA ALA A 28 -4.48 -1.57 2.81
C ALA A 28 -4.30 -2.20 4.21
N THR A 29 -3.66 -1.48 5.16
CA THR A 29 -3.56 -1.98 6.53
C THR A 29 -4.89 -2.01 7.26
N PHE A 30 -5.79 -1.06 7.04
CA PHE A 30 -7.16 -1.11 7.57
C PHE A 30 -7.92 -2.31 7.02
N ASP A 31 -7.84 -2.57 5.71
CA ASP A 31 -8.50 -3.71 5.07
C ASP A 31 -7.96 -5.05 5.60
N ILE A 32 -6.64 -5.15 5.78
CA ILE A 32 -5.98 -6.34 6.36
C ILE A 32 -6.49 -6.61 7.78
N LEU A 33 -6.56 -5.57 8.63
CA LEU A 33 -7.07 -5.73 10.00
C LEU A 33 -8.54 -6.11 10.01
N ALA A 34 -9.37 -5.47 9.19
CA ALA A 34 -10.79 -5.83 9.08
C ALA A 34 -10.94 -7.29 8.64
N LEU A 35 -10.17 -7.72 7.64
CA LEU A 35 -10.18 -9.09 7.17
C LEU A 35 -9.70 -10.08 8.25
N SER A 36 -8.66 -9.72 9.02
CA SER A 36 -8.17 -10.59 10.09
C SER A 36 -9.26 -10.86 11.13
N TYR A 37 -10.00 -9.85 11.56
CA TYR A 37 -11.11 -10.02 12.48
C TYR A 37 -12.22 -10.92 11.91
N ILE A 38 -12.59 -10.71 10.63
CA ILE A 38 -13.62 -11.54 9.98
C ILE A 38 -13.17 -13.01 9.94
N VAL A 39 -11.93 -13.28 9.56
CA VAL A 39 -11.37 -14.64 9.45
C VAL A 39 -11.33 -15.31 10.83
N GLU A 40 -10.92 -14.59 11.87
CA GLU A 40 -10.90 -15.07 13.26
C GLU A 40 -12.31 -15.37 13.77
N GLU A 41 -13.30 -14.51 13.51
CA GLU A 41 -14.72 -14.76 13.85
C GLU A 41 -15.30 -15.99 13.14
N MET A 42 -14.77 -16.31 11.95
CA MET A 42 -15.12 -17.56 11.24
C MET A 42 -14.43 -18.81 11.81
N GLY A 43 -13.65 -18.67 12.88
CA GLY A 43 -12.91 -19.75 13.51
C GLY A 43 -11.68 -20.21 12.73
N MET A 44 -11.15 -19.36 11.86
CA MET A 44 -9.93 -19.63 11.07
C MET A 44 -8.76 -18.79 11.58
N ASP A 45 -7.56 -19.36 11.55
CA ASP A 45 -6.35 -18.66 11.94
C ASP A 45 -5.90 -17.66 10.86
N PHE A 46 -5.74 -16.40 11.24
CA PHE A 46 -5.10 -15.40 10.40
C PHE A 46 -3.62 -15.28 10.74
N LYS A 47 -2.75 -15.57 9.77
CA LYS A 47 -1.29 -15.52 9.99
C LYS A 47 -0.77 -14.10 10.02
N LEU A 48 -0.27 -13.68 11.16
CA LEU A 48 0.41 -12.39 11.34
C LEU A 48 1.94 -12.59 11.48
N PRO A 49 2.73 -11.60 11.09
CA PRO A 49 2.37 -10.34 10.45
C PRO A 49 1.94 -10.52 8.99
N ALA A 50 0.93 -9.76 8.56
CA ALA A 50 0.57 -9.69 7.15
C ALA A 50 1.66 -8.95 6.35
N ILE A 51 2.07 -9.50 5.22
CA ILE A 51 3.12 -8.89 4.39
C ILE A 51 2.51 -7.84 3.48
N LEU A 52 2.91 -6.58 3.67
CA LEU A 52 2.53 -5.46 2.83
C LEU A 52 3.65 -5.20 1.81
N ARG A 53 3.45 -5.67 0.59
CA ARG A 53 4.40 -5.49 -0.50
C ARG A 53 4.22 -4.12 -1.14
N MET A 54 5.31 -3.38 -1.30
CA MET A 54 5.28 -2.03 -1.84
C MET A 54 6.59 -1.71 -2.56
N ASP A 55 6.60 -0.65 -3.36
CA ASP A 55 7.82 -0.21 -4.01
C ASP A 55 8.81 0.44 -3.03
N ASN A 56 9.97 0.83 -3.55
CA ASN A 56 11.12 1.25 -2.75
C ASN A 56 10.82 2.51 -1.91
N ALA A 57 10.18 3.51 -2.50
CA ALA A 57 9.96 4.79 -1.84
C ALA A 57 9.02 4.65 -0.63
N ALA A 58 7.92 3.94 -0.79
CA ALA A 58 6.97 3.70 0.29
C ALA A 58 7.55 2.77 1.37
N ALA A 59 8.30 1.74 0.98
CA ALA A 59 8.93 0.83 1.94
C ALA A 59 9.93 1.56 2.85
N GLU A 60 10.74 2.47 2.29
CA GLU A 60 11.69 3.28 3.06
C GLU A 60 11.02 4.17 4.10
N VAL A 61 9.90 4.80 3.75
CA VAL A 61 9.12 5.64 4.67
C VAL A 61 8.69 4.87 5.92
N PHE A 62 8.35 3.58 5.76
CA PHE A 62 7.88 2.76 6.88
C PHE A 62 8.98 2.00 7.60
N THR A 63 10.13 1.80 6.99
CA THR A 63 11.28 1.12 7.61
C THR A 63 12.16 2.08 8.39
N ASN A 64 12.31 3.31 7.91
CA ASN A 64 13.11 4.33 8.57
C ASN A 64 12.33 4.97 9.74
N ASN A 65 12.94 4.98 10.92
CA ASN A 65 12.40 5.67 12.10
C ASN A 65 12.54 7.20 12.01
N THR A 66 13.10 7.72 10.92
CA THR A 66 13.23 9.16 10.69
C THR A 66 11.85 9.74 10.41
N ALA A 67 11.36 10.56 11.30
CA ALA A 67 10.12 11.31 11.12
C ALA A 67 10.34 12.36 10.02
N ASN A 68 10.17 11.99 8.78
CA ASN A 68 9.98 12.95 7.71
C ASN A 68 8.62 13.61 7.90
N LYS A 69 8.59 14.67 8.72
CA LYS A 69 7.38 15.47 8.89
C LYS A 69 7.09 16.17 7.58
N THR A 70 6.05 15.75 6.92
CA THR A 70 5.54 16.41 5.71
C THR A 70 4.71 17.63 6.12
N ARG A 71 4.48 18.56 5.17
CA ARG A 71 3.56 19.68 5.42
C ARG A 71 2.09 19.21 5.56
N LEU A 72 1.82 17.95 5.29
CA LEU A 72 0.48 17.35 5.27
C LEU A 72 0.28 16.47 6.50
N LYS A 73 -0.21 17.05 7.58
CA LYS A 73 -0.44 16.37 8.87
C LYS A 73 -1.24 15.07 8.78
N HIS A 74 -2.19 14.98 7.85
CA HIS A 74 -2.98 13.77 7.65
C HIS A 74 -2.18 12.59 7.07
N ILE A 75 -1.13 12.88 6.31
CA ILE A 75 -0.20 11.87 5.80
C ILE A 75 0.70 11.41 6.93
N ASP A 76 1.18 12.32 7.76
CA ASP A 76 2.00 12.00 8.92
C ASP A 76 1.26 11.07 9.89
N CYS A 77 -0.03 11.32 10.18
CA CYS A 77 -0.85 10.43 11.01
C CYS A 77 -0.98 9.02 10.41
N ARG A 78 -1.17 8.91 9.09
CA ARG A 78 -1.28 7.61 8.42
C ARG A 78 0.05 6.85 8.42
N GLN A 79 1.14 7.56 8.24
CA GLN A 79 2.48 7.01 8.33
C GLN A 79 2.77 6.45 9.73
N GLU A 80 2.46 7.22 10.77
CA GLU A 80 2.62 6.78 12.15
C GLU A 80 1.72 5.58 12.49
N TRP A 81 0.51 5.54 11.93
CA TRP A 81 -0.38 4.38 12.04
C TRP A 81 0.27 3.10 11.51
N VAL A 82 0.79 3.10 10.29
CA VAL A 82 1.45 1.92 9.71
C VAL A 82 2.70 1.53 10.49
N LYS A 83 3.50 2.50 10.96
CA LYS A 83 4.65 2.24 11.83
C LYS A 83 4.24 1.59 13.15
N MET A 84 3.16 2.05 13.76
CA MET A 84 2.62 1.45 14.98
C MET A 84 2.21 -0.02 14.76
N LEU A 85 1.52 -0.32 13.66
CA LEU A 85 1.11 -1.68 13.32
C LEU A 85 2.31 -2.58 13.04
N ARG A 86 3.35 -2.05 12.37
CA ARG A 86 4.62 -2.76 12.19
C ARG A 86 5.27 -3.09 13.53
N ASN A 87 5.35 -2.11 14.45
CA ASN A 87 5.94 -2.31 15.77
C ASN A 87 5.17 -3.33 16.62
N LYS A 88 3.87 -3.45 16.41
CA LYS A 88 3.02 -4.49 17.03
C LYS A 88 3.08 -5.84 16.30
N SER A 89 3.92 -5.99 15.28
CA SER A 89 4.03 -7.21 14.46
C SER A 89 2.72 -7.64 13.79
N LEU A 90 1.85 -6.68 13.49
CA LEU A 90 0.59 -6.94 12.77
C LEU A 90 0.78 -6.85 11.25
N VAL A 91 1.68 -5.96 10.82
CA VAL A 91 2.00 -5.76 9.40
C VAL A 91 3.53 -5.74 9.23
N LYS A 92 4.01 -6.32 8.14
CA LYS A 92 5.42 -6.28 7.75
C LYS A 92 5.55 -5.64 6.38
N PRO A 93 5.97 -4.36 6.31
CA PRO A 93 6.33 -3.73 5.04
C PRO A 93 7.50 -4.46 4.38
N LEU A 94 7.38 -4.75 3.10
CA LEU A 94 8.42 -5.43 2.32
C LEU A 94 8.57 -4.72 0.97
N HIS A 95 9.79 -4.28 0.68
CA HIS A 95 10.13 -3.77 -0.63
C HIS A 95 10.04 -4.86 -1.70
N VAL A 96 9.45 -4.54 -2.83
CA VAL A 96 9.38 -5.39 -4.01
C VAL A 96 9.88 -4.59 -5.22
N PRO A 97 10.81 -5.13 -6.03
CA PRO A 97 11.20 -4.49 -7.29
C PRO A 97 9.98 -4.25 -8.19
N SER A 98 9.99 -3.16 -8.96
CA SER A 98 8.85 -2.79 -9.82
C SER A 98 8.44 -3.90 -10.78
N GLU A 99 9.39 -4.66 -11.30
CA GLU A 99 9.16 -5.83 -12.18
C GLU A 99 8.44 -7.00 -11.50
N ASP A 100 8.50 -7.05 -10.17
CA ASP A 100 7.87 -8.09 -9.35
C ASP A 100 6.60 -7.60 -8.64
N ASN A 101 6.25 -6.33 -8.78
CA ASN A 101 5.09 -5.76 -8.15
C ASN A 101 3.81 -6.14 -8.90
N LEU A 102 3.08 -7.14 -8.39
CA LEU A 102 1.84 -7.62 -9.01
C LEU A 102 0.74 -6.55 -9.04
N ALA A 103 0.78 -5.54 -8.16
CA ALA A 103 -0.20 -4.47 -8.13
C ALA A 103 -0.12 -3.54 -9.34
N ASP A 104 1.03 -3.49 -10.01
CA ASP A 104 1.24 -2.64 -11.19
C ASP A 104 0.28 -2.99 -12.34
N ILE A 105 -0.22 -4.23 -12.41
CA ILE A 105 -1.23 -4.64 -13.40
C ILE A 105 -2.53 -3.83 -13.31
N PHE A 106 -2.83 -3.26 -12.13
CA PHE A 106 -4.06 -2.49 -11.87
C PHE A 106 -3.86 -0.98 -11.92
N THR A 107 -2.62 -0.52 -11.90
CA THR A 107 -2.29 0.91 -11.68
C THR A 107 -1.45 1.52 -12.80
N LYS A 108 -0.81 0.72 -13.64
CA LYS A 108 0.09 1.19 -14.70
C LYS A 108 -0.33 0.67 -16.07
N ILE A 109 -0.06 1.48 -17.10
CA ILE A 109 -0.14 1.04 -18.50
C ILE A 109 1.10 0.18 -18.75
N LEU A 110 0.90 -1.11 -18.96
CA LEU A 110 1.96 -2.10 -19.17
C LEU A 110 2.03 -2.50 -20.63
N ASP A 111 3.24 -2.81 -21.10
CA ASP A 111 3.43 -3.49 -22.37
C ASP A 111 2.89 -4.93 -22.31
N LYS A 112 2.56 -5.48 -23.47
CA LYS A 112 1.92 -6.79 -23.54
C LYS A 112 2.71 -7.94 -22.89
N PRO A 113 4.04 -8.07 -23.05
CA PRO A 113 4.82 -9.11 -22.38
C PRO A 113 4.77 -8.99 -20.85
N THR A 114 4.95 -7.79 -20.30
CA THR A 114 4.91 -7.53 -18.86
C THR A 114 3.53 -7.83 -18.29
N PHE A 115 2.46 -7.39 -18.97
CA PHE A 115 1.09 -7.69 -18.55
C PHE A 115 0.82 -9.19 -18.48
N ILE A 116 1.22 -9.95 -19.49
CA ILE A 116 1.05 -11.41 -19.53
C ILE A 116 1.81 -12.08 -18.37
N ASN A 117 3.04 -11.68 -18.13
CA ASN A 117 3.87 -12.23 -17.04
C ASN A 117 3.21 -11.97 -15.66
N LEU A 118 2.82 -10.74 -15.37
CA LEU A 118 2.20 -10.39 -14.09
C LEU A 118 0.84 -11.07 -13.91
N ARG A 119 0.03 -11.14 -14.98
CA ARG A 119 -1.25 -11.85 -15.00
C ARG A 119 -1.08 -13.33 -14.67
N ASP A 120 -0.15 -14.01 -15.32
CA ASP A 120 0.07 -15.43 -15.13
C ASP A 120 0.58 -15.74 -13.72
N ARG A 121 1.44 -14.89 -13.18
CA ARG A 121 1.89 -14.98 -11.79
C ARG A 121 0.73 -14.77 -10.81
N LEU A 122 -0.14 -13.79 -11.06
CA LEU A 122 -1.31 -13.53 -10.22
C LEU A 122 -2.28 -14.71 -10.18
N LEU A 123 -2.54 -15.32 -11.34
CA LEU A 123 -3.49 -16.43 -11.47
C LEU A 123 -2.91 -17.77 -10.98
N HIS A 124 -1.60 -17.98 -11.09
CA HIS A 124 -0.94 -19.24 -10.74
C HIS A 124 -0.50 -19.33 -9.28
N GLN A 125 -0.45 -18.24 -8.54
CA GLN A 125 -0.17 -18.28 -7.09
C GLN A 125 -1.15 -19.17 -6.30
N LYS A 126 -2.34 -19.45 -6.82
CA LYS A 126 -3.26 -20.43 -6.22
C LYS A 126 -2.72 -21.87 -6.19
N LYS A 127 -1.77 -22.22 -7.08
CA LYS A 127 -1.20 -23.58 -7.11
C LYS A 127 -0.06 -23.79 -6.09
N GLN A 128 0.62 -22.75 -5.67
CA GLN A 128 1.74 -22.87 -4.70
C GLN A 128 1.26 -22.97 -3.24
N VAL A 129 0.06 -22.47 -2.93
CA VAL A 129 -0.51 -22.57 -1.57
C VAL A 129 -1.15 -23.95 -1.32
N ALA A 130 -1.51 -24.69 -2.36
CA ALA A 130 -2.11 -26.03 -2.26
C ALA A 130 -1.07 -27.18 -2.28
N ALA A 131 0.21 -26.87 -2.42
CA ALA A 131 1.31 -27.85 -2.52
C ALA A 131 2.29 -27.78 -1.33
N ALA A 132 1.91 -27.10 -0.27
CA ALA A 132 2.69 -27.04 0.97
C ALA A 132 1.99 -27.82 2.07
#